data_edc733301c9161017c6636afce1d3cfd
#
_entry.id   edc733301c9161017c6636afce1d3cfd
#
_cell.length_a   1.000
_cell.length_b   1.000
_cell.length_c   1.000
_cell.angle_alpha   90.00
_cell.angle_beta   90.00
_cell.angle_gamma   90.00
#
_symmetry.space_group_name_H-M   'P 1'
#
loop_
_entity.id
_entity.type
_entity.pdbx_description
1 polymer ?
#
loop_
_entity_poly.entity_id
_entity_poly.type
_entity_poly.pdbx_seq_one_letter_code
_entity_poly.pdbx_strand_id
1 'polypeptide(L)'
;MVEDQPICRVGIRMSLAGADMGCELVGEVENVAQAIAFLEEHGGDLDLILLDYMFPDGTGMDVIAAAKRLCPEAKIVIFSGEAGGATIKQLMEAGVNGFMSKSVNSEEIALVLESVMAGRDYTGEAHMRIENDLKTDYETMKSLTHREMELITLCATGLNTKQLAEEMNVTPHSIENMKSTLFSKIGVKSTNELILFAFRVGLVN
;
A
#
# COMPACT_ATOMS: atom_id res chain seq x y z
N MET A 1 11.73 8.21 -12.29
CA MET A 1 10.38 8.44 -11.71
C MET A 1 9.36 7.55 -12.43
N VAL A 2 8.53 6.82 -11.66
CA VAL A 2 7.45 5.97 -12.17
C VAL A 2 6.12 6.49 -11.60
N GLU A 3 5.30 7.13 -12.44
CA GLU A 3 4.08 7.83 -12.02
C GLU A 3 3.14 7.98 -13.22
N ASP A 4 1.91 7.50 -13.13
CA ASP A 4 0.93 7.52 -14.21
C ASP A 4 0.23 8.89 -14.38
N GLN A 5 0.13 9.68 -13.30
CA GLN A 5 -0.57 10.95 -13.29
C GLN A 5 0.33 12.12 -13.79
N PRO A 6 0.03 12.75 -14.93
CA PRO A 6 0.86 13.83 -15.47
C PRO A 6 1.04 15.01 -14.52
N ILE A 7 0.01 15.34 -13.73
CA ILE A 7 0.07 16.46 -12.78
C ILE A 7 1.06 16.19 -11.64
N CYS A 8 1.13 14.93 -11.17
CA CYS A 8 2.09 14.53 -10.15
C CYS A 8 3.51 14.60 -10.67
N ARG A 9 3.76 14.12 -11.90
CA ARG A 9 5.09 14.25 -12.54
C ARG A 9 5.56 15.69 -12.64
N VAL A 10 4.66 16.59 -13.05
CA VAL A 10 4.98 18.05 -13.11
C VAL A 10 5.33 18.58 -11.72
N GLY A 11 4.53 18.26 -10.71
CA GLY A 11 4.78 18.68 -9.33
C GLY A 11 6.13 18.21 -8.80
N ILE A 12 6.46 16.94 -8.99
CA ILE A 12 7.74 16.36 -8.56
C ILE A 12 8.90 17.03 -9.30
N ARG A 13 8.83 17.21 -10.62
CA ARG A 13 9.88 17.94 -11.38
C ARG A 13 10.14 19.34 -10.85
N MET A 14 9.06 20.07 -10.54
CA MET A 14 9.19 21.42 -9.98
C MET A 14 9.84 21.38 -8.59
N SER A 15 9.50 20.40 -7.77
CA SER A 15 10.08 20.21 -6.44
C SER A 15 11.58 19.89 -6.54
N LEU A 16 11.96 18.98 -7.43
CA LEU A 16 13.36 18.61 -7.66
C LEU A 16 14.19 19.78 -8.23
N ALA A 17 13.62 20.55 -9.17
CA ALA A 17 14.30 21.71 -9.76
C ALA A 17 14.46 22.88 -8.77
N GLY A 18 13.56 23.01 -7.79
CA GLY A 18 13.61 24.05 -6.77
C GLY A 18 14.54 23.75 -5.60
N ALA A 19 14.91 22.49 -5.41
CA ALA A 19 15.80 22.02 -4.36
C ALA A 19 17.22 21.86 -4.96
N ASP A 20 18.22 22.47 -4.34
CA ASP A 20 19.63 22.33 -4.74
C ASP A 20 20.19 20.97 -4.26
N MET A 21 19.55 19.89 -4.70
CA MET A 21 19.81 18.51 -4.23
C MET A 21 20.89 17.79 -5.04
N GLY A 22 21.36 18.38 -6.14
CA GLY A 22 22.28 17.70 -7.05
C GLY A 22 21.70 16.45 -7.72
N CYS A 23 20.36 16.31 -7.75
CA CYS A 23 19.66 15.20 -8.37
C CYS A 23 19.33 15.49 -9.83
N GLU A 24 19.59 14.54 -10.71
CA GLU A 24 19.18 14.58 -12.12
C GLU A 24 18.04 13.58 -12.35
N LEU A 25 16.97 14.05 -12.98
CA LEU A 25 15.87 13.17 -13.37
C LEU A 25 16.20 12.52 -14.73
N VAL A 26 16.71 11.30 -14.68
CA VAL A 26 17.20 10.56 -15.86
C VAL A 26 16.10 9.86 -16.65
N GLY A 27 14.89 9.70 -16.09
CA GLY A 27 13.77 9.08 -16.78
C GLY A 27 12.42 9.25 -16.09
N GLU A 28 11.37 9.27 -16.91
CA GLU A 28 9.98 9.29 -16.49
C GLU A 28 9.21 8.22 -17.25
N VAL A 29 8.48 7.37 -16.54
CA VAL A 29 7.66 6.32 -17.11
C VAL A 29 6.28 6.27 -16.42
N GLU A 30 5.27 5.74 -17.11
CA GLU A 30 3.87 5.91 -16.72
C GLU A 30 3.18 4.61 -16.26
N ASN A 31 3.85 3.47 -16.38
CA ASN A 31 3.27 2.18 -16.05
C ASN A 31 4.36 1.14 -15.71
N VAL A 32 3.92 -0.01 -15.18
CA VAL A 32 4.82 -1.08 -14.73
C VAL A 32 5.66 -1.63 -15.88
N ALA A 33 5.06 -1.88 -17.05
CA ALA A 33 5.79 -2.44 -18.20
C ALA A 33 6.92 -1.51 -18.67
N GLN A 34 6.66 -0.21 -18.76
CA GLN A 34 7.69 0.80 -19.11
C GLN A 34 8.76 0.90 -18.02
N ALA A 35 8.36 0.82 -16.74
CA ALA A 35 9.32 0.87 -15.63
C ALA A 35 10.29 -0.33 -15.71
N ILE A 36 9.81 -1.54 -15.90
CA ILE A 36 10.65 -2.74 -16.01
C ILE A 36 11.60 -2.61 -17.21
N ALA A 37 11.10 -2.20 -18.38
CA ALA A 37 11.93 -2.01 -19.57
C ALA A 37 13.03 -0.95 -19.33
N PHE A 38 12.69 0.16 -18.68
CA PHE A 38 13.65 1.20 -18.32
C PHE A 38 14.72 0.69 -17.34
N LEU A 39 14.33 -0.12 -16.35
CA LEU A 39 15.27 -0.72 -15.41
C LEU A 39 16.21 -1.74 -16.09
N GLU A 40 15.73 -2.48 -17.08
CA GLU A 40 16.57 -3.40 -17.87
C GLU A 40 17.65 -2.66 -18.69
N GLU A 41 17.31 -1.47 -19.18
CA GLU A 41 18.24 -0.67 -20.00
C GLU A 41 19.18 0.20 -19.18
N HIS A 42 18.71 0.78 -18.07
CA HIS A 42 19.41 1.83 -17.32
C HIS A 42 19.64 1.54 -15.83
N GLY A 43 19.25 0.34 -15.35
CA GLY A 43 19.24 0.04 -13.90
C GLY A 43 20.60 0.18 -13.22
N GLY A 44 21.70 0.02 -13.96
CA GLY A 44 23.06 0.16 -13.43
C GLY A 44 23.48 1.62 -13.08
N ASP A 45 22.76 2.60 -13.62
CA ASP A 45 23.08 4.02 -13.47
C ASP A 45 22.10 4.76 -12.55
N LEU A 46 21.20 4.03 -11.87
CA LEU A 46 20.15 4.60 -11.03
C LEU A 46 20.54 4.58 -9.55
N ASP A 47 20.57 5.75 -8.92
CA ASP A 47 20.73 5.87 -7.47
C ASP A 47 19.41 5.84 -6.72
N LEU A 48 18.32 6.31 -7.35
CA LEU A 48 17.01 6.47 -6.72
C LEU A 48 15.87 6.20 -7.69
N ILE A 49 14.86 5.50 -7.21
CA ILE A 49 13.59 5.25 -7.89
C ILE A 49 12.48 5.89 -7.06
N LEU A 50 11.83 6.93 -7.60
CA LEU A 50 10.60 7.46 -7.04
C LEU A 50 9.42 6.76 -7.72
N LEU A 51 8.59 6.07 -6.96
CA LEU A 51 7.64 5.09 -7.44
C LEU A 51 6.24 5.30 -6.86
N ASP A 52 5.24 5.49 -7.70
CA ASP A 52 3.85 5.32 -7.26
C ASP A 52 3.54 3.84 -6.97
N TYR A 53 2.52 3.61 -6.21
CA TYR A 53 2.10 2.26 -5.85
C TYR A 53 1.08 1.66 -6.81
N MET A 54 0.16 2.45 -7.35
CA MET A 54 -0.95 1.98 -8.19
C MET A 54 -0.79 2.39 -9.64
N PHE A 55 -0.87 1.42 -10.54
CA PHE A 55 -0.80 1.64 -11.99
C PHE A 55 -1.97 0.94 -12.70
N PRO A 56 -2.35 1.37 -13.91
CA PRO A 56 -3.39 0.70 -14.69
C PRO A 56 -3.07 -0.76 -15.06
N ASP A 57 -1.78 -1.12 -15.13
CA ASP A 57 -1.28 -2.43 -15.57
C ASP A 57 -0.66 -3.27 -14.43
N GLY A 58 -0.70 -2.80 -13.17
CA GLY A 58 -0.13 -3.53 -12.05
C GLY A 58 0.07 -2.69 -10.80
N THR A 59 1.03 -3.07 -9.97
CA THR A 59 1.35 -2.36 -8.73
C THR A 59 2.83 -2.04 -8.61
N GLY A 60 3.18 -1.12 -7.71
CA GLY A 60 4.56 -0.82 -7.37
C GLY A 60 5.36 -2.03 -6.88
N MET A 61 4.70 -3.08 -6.35
CA MET A 61 5.38 -4.32 -5.95
C MET A 61 6.09 -5.00 -7.12
N ASP A 62 5.49 -4.97 -8.32
CA ASP A 62 6.08 -5.57 -9.53
C ASP A 62 7.36 -4.82 -9.92
N VAL A 63 7.33 -3.49 -9.82
CA VAL A 63 8.50 -2.62 -10.08
C VAL A 63 9.58 -2.82 -9.02
N ILE A 64 9.21 -2.92 -7.72
CA ILE A 64 10.14 -3.18 -6.61
C ILE A 64 10.87 -4.51 -6.84
N ALA A 65 10.14 -5.58 -7.18
CA ALA A 65 10.74 -6.88 -7.43
C ALA A 65 11.75 -6.84 -8.61
N ALA A 66 11.43 -6.12 -9.67
CA ALA A 66 12.36 -5.91 -10.80
C ALA A 66 13.56 -5.04 -10.38
N ALA A 67 13.36 -3.94 -9.65
CA ALA A 67 14.41 -3.06 -9.18
C ALA A 67 15.41 -3.78 -8.26
N LYS A 68 14.95 -4.57 -7.31
CA LYS A 68 15.82 -5.35 -6.41
C LYS A 68 16.70 -6.36 -7.17
N ARG A 69 16.27 -6.83 -8.32
CA ARG A 69 17.03 -7.74 -9.18
C ARG A 69 18.00 -7.01 -10.12
N LEU A 70 17.56 -5.89 -10.71
CA LEU A 70 18.27 -5.21 -11.81
C LEU A 70 19.17 -4.07 -11.32
N CYS A 71 18.79 -3.40 -10.23
CA CYS A 71 19.51 -2.28 -9.63
C CYS A 71 19.45 -2.36 -8.08
N PRO A 72 20.09 -3.38 -7.47
CA PRO A 72 19.97 -3.67 -6.04
C PRO A 72 20.45 -2.53 -5.13
N GLU A 73 21.34 -1.67 -5.61
CA GLU A 73 21.88 -0.53 -4.86
C GLU A 73 20.98 0.70 -4.91
N ALA A 74 20.09 0.78 -5.91
CA ALA A 74 19.18 1.91 -6.04
C ALA A 74 18.20 1.98 -4.85
N LYS A 75 18.05 3.16 -4.29
CA LYS A 75 17.07 3.44 -3.25
C LYS A 75 15.68 3.52 -3.86
N ILE A 76 14.67 3.02 -3.14
CA ILE A 76 13.29 3.07 -3.58
C ILE A 76 12.48 3.89 -2.60
N VAL A 77 11.85 4.94 -3.08
CA VAL A 77 10.92 5.78 -2.32
C VAL A 77 9.54 5.68 -2.95
N ILE A 78 8.56 5.25 -2.15
CA ILE A 78 7.16 5.21 -2.55
C ILE A 78 6.54 6.60 -2.39
N PHE A 79 5.82 7.03 -3.42
CA PHE A 79 5.06 8.27 -3.44
C PHE A 79 3.61 7.96 -3.80
N SER A 80 2.74 7.79 -2.80
CA SER A 80 1.37 7.31 -3.03
C SER A 80 0.32 8.14 -2.30
N GLY A 81 -0.86 8.29 -2.93
CA GLY A 81 -1.98 9.04 -2.37
C GLY A 81 -2.65 8.32 -1.20
N GLU A 82 -2.93 7.04 -1.35
CA GLU A 82 -3.70 6.24 -0.40
C GLU A 82 -3.09 4.84 -0.24
N ALA A 83 -2.17 4.69 0.71
CA ALA A 83 -1.72 3.37 1.14
C ALA A 83 -2.10 3.17 2.61
N GLY A 84 -2.87 2.13 2.90
CA GLY A 84 -3.18 1.70 4.26
C GLY A 84 -1.95 1.06 4.93
N GLY A 85 -1.97 0.98 6.26
CA GLY A 85 -0.84 0.49 7.05
C GLY A 85 -0.38 -0.92 6.65
N ALA A 86 -1.30 -1.82 6.26
CA ALA A 86 -0.95 -3.15 5.78
C ALA A 86 -0.11 -3.11 4.48
N THR A 87 -0.50 -2.27 3.52
CA THR A 87 0.25 -2.05 2.27
C THR A 87 1.62 -1.45 2.55
N ILE A 88 1.68 -0.42 3.41
CA ILE A 88 2.95 0.21 3.80
C ILE A 88 3.88 -0.81 4.45
N LYS A 89 3.36 -1.66 5.34
CA LYS A 89 4.14 -2.73 5.96
C LYS A 89 4.73 -3.69 4.93
N GLN A 90 3.94 -4.15 3.95
CA GLN A 90 4.41 -5.02 2.86
C GLN A 90 5.51 -4.34 2.02
N LEU A 91 5.36 -3.05 1.73
CA LEU A 91 6.37 -2.26 1.01
C LEU A 91 7.69 -2.18 1.79
N MET A 92 7.62 -1.93 3.10
CA MET A 92 8.81 -1.91 3.96
C MET A 92 9.49 -3.28 4.03
N GLU A 93 8.72 -4.37 4.16
CA GLU A 93 9.24 -5.74 4.14
C GLU A 93 9.87 -6.11 2.79
N ALA A 94 9.40 -5.52 1.70
CA ALA A 94 10.00 -5.64 0.36
C ALA A 94 11.30 -4.83 0.20
N GLY A 95 11.72 -4.08 1.23
CA GLY A 95 12.98 -3.36 1.26
C GLY A 95 12.94 -1.97 0.60
N VAL A 96 11.81 -1.30 0.67
CA VAL A 96 11.67 0.11 0.29
C VAL A 96 12.40 1.00 1.31
N ASN A 97 13.06 2.05 0.86
CA ASN A 97 13.87 2.93 1.72
C ASN A 97 13.08 4.14 2.23
N GLY A 98 11.96 4.46 1.61
CA GLY A 98 11.13 5.58 2.04
C GLY A 98 9.68 5.47 1.57
N PHE A 99 8.80 6.10 2.34
CA PHE A 99 7.41 6.28 1.98
C PHE A 99 7.00 7.73 2.24
N MET A 100 6.35 8.36 1.27
CA MET A 100 5.72 9.67 1.43
C MET A 100 4.36 9.72 0.74
N SER A 101 3.47 10.54 1.29
CA SER A 101 2.13 10.79 0.74
C SER A 101 2.22 11.75 -0.44
N LYS A 102 1.36 11.60 -1.44
CA LYS A 102 1.16 12.60 -2.51
C LYS A 102 0.63 13.96 -1.99
N SER A 103 0.24 14.04 -0.72
CA SER A 103 -0.20 15.29 -0.07
C SER A 103 0.95 16.12 0.52
N VAL A 104 2.19 15.64 0.51
CA VAL A 104 3.36 16.35 1.03
C VAL A 104 3.71 17.57 0.15
N ASN A 105 4.32 18.57 0.75
CA ASN A 105 4.81 19.75 0.02
C ASN A 105 6.19 19.53 -0.59
N SER A 106 6.63 20.47 -1.42
CA SER A 106 7.91 20.37 -2.13
C SER A 106 9.13 20.28 -1.21
N GLU A 107 9.09 20.98 -0.06
CA GLU A 107 10.19 20.99 0.92
C GLU A 107 10.32 19.61 1.58
N GLU A 108 9.20 18.96 1.85
CA GLU A 108 9.15 17.62 2.43
C GLU A 108 9.63 16.55 1.45
N ILE A 109 9.30 16.68 0.16
CA ILE A 109 9.84 15.80 -0.89
C ILE A 109 11.37 15.85 -0.87
N ALA A 110 11.96 17.05 -0.89
CA ALA A 110 13.41 17.24 -0.85
C ALA A 110 14.03 16.60 0.39
N LEU A 111 13.46 16.87 1.57
CA LEU A 111 13.94 16.31 2.84
C LEU A 111 13.94 14.79 2.86
N VAL A 112 12.87 14.16 2.36
CA VAL A 112 12.76 12.68 2.29
C VAL A 112 13.83 12.11 1.38
N LEU A 113 13.97 12.67 0.17
CA LEU A 113 14.95 12.19 -0.81
C LEU A 113 16.39 12.37 -0.31
N GLU A 114 16.73 13.50 0.26
CA GLU A 114 18.05 13.73 0.88
C GLU A 114 18.32 12.73 2.02
N SER A 115 17.34 12.48 2.87
CA SER A 115 17.46 11.53 3.96
C SER A 115 17.75 10.11 3.46
N VAL A 116 17.00 9.66 2.46
CA VAL A 116 17.17 8.34 1.85
C VAL A 116 18.49 8.20 1.12
N MET A 117 18.92 9.24 0.37
CA MET A 117 20.22 9.27 -0.31
C MET A 117 21.39 9.28 0.69
N ALA A 118 21.21 9.85 1.88
CA ALA A 118 22.18 9.77 2.97
C ALA A 118 22.18 8.41 3.72
N GLY A 119 21.41 7.43 3.22
CA GLY A 119 21.34 6.07 3.79
C GLY A 119 20.44 5.95 5.04
N ARG A 120 19.59 6.93 5.30
CA ARG A 120 18.60 6.88 6.39
C ARG A 120 17.24 6.56 5.81
N ASP A 121 16.65 5.44 6.20
CA ASP A 121 15.28 5.12 5.79
C ASP A 121 14.29 6.15 6.34
N TYR A 122 13.39 6.62 5.48
CA TYR A 122 12.34 7.57 5.87
C TYR A 122 11.01 6.83 6.05
N THR A 123 10.72 6.49 7.30
CA THR A 123 9.55 5.68 7.67
C THR A 123 8.59 6.36 8.65
N GLY A 124 8.88 7.61 9.04
CA GLY A 124 8.15 8.29 10.12
C GLY A 124 6.65 8.33 9.94
N GLU A 125 6.16 8.82 8.79
CA GLU A 125 4.73 8.82 8.47
C GLU A 125 4.17 7.40 8.28
N ALA A 126 4.96 6.51 7.67
CA ALA A 126 4.61 5.13 7.47
C ALA A 126 4.41 4.38 8.80
N HIS A 127 5.29 4.56 9.76
CA HIS A 127 5.17 3.97 11.10
C HIS A 127 3.91 4.44 11.82
N MET A 128 3.62 5.73 11.79
CA MET A 128 2.42 6.29 12.41
C MET A 128 1.13 5.73 11.78
N ARG A 129 1.10 5.53 10.47
CA ARG A 129 -0.05 4.93 9.78
C ARG A 129 -0.22 3.46 10.15
N ILE A 130 0.86 2.68 10.13
CA ILE A 130 0.82 1.26 10.51
C ILE A 130 0.32 1.12 11.96
N GLU A 131 0.87 1.89 12.89
CA GLU A 131 0.46 1.83 14.30
C GLU A 131 -1.00 2.24 14.50
N ASN A 132 -1.46 3.28 13.83
CA ASN A 132 -2.84 3.73 13.91
C ASN A 132 -3.81 2.71 13.33
N ASP A 133 -3.51 2.13 12.17
CA ASP A 133 -4.35 1.11 11.54
C ASP A 133 -4.40 -0.15 12.40
N LEU A 134 -3.27 -0.64 12.89
CA LEU A 134 -3.22 -1.81 13.78
C LEU A 134 -3.98 -1.56 15.09
N LYS A 135 -3.88 -0.37 15.66
CA LYS A 135 -4.62 0.00 16.87
C LYS A 135 -6.12 0.04 16.59
N THR A 136 -6.53 0.65 15.49
CA THR A 136 -7.93 0.72 15.06
C THR A 136 -8.50 -0.68 14.77
N ASP A 137 -7.78 -1.49 14.02
CA ASP A 137 -8.16 -2.87 13.72
C ASP A 137 -8.30 -3.71 15.01
N TYR A 138 -7.38 -3.57 15.96
CA TYR A 138 -7.41 -4.27 17.24
C TYR A 138 -8.59 -3.84 18.14
N GLU A 139 -8.85 -2.53 18.25
CA GLU A 139 -10.02 -2.03 18.99
C GLU A 139 -11.33 -2.46 18.34
N THR A 140 -11.38 -2.46 17.01
CA THR A 140 -12.53 -2.96 16.24
C THR A 140 -12.74 -4.44 16.50
N MET A 141 -11.68 -5.26 16.44
CA MET A 141 -11.75 -6.69 16.74
C MET A 141 -12.31 -6.95 18.15
N LYS A 142 -11.85 -6.21 19.17
CA LYS A 142 -12.35 -6.32 20.54
C LYS A 142 -13.84 -5.99 20.69
N SER A 143 -14.36 -5.15 19.82
CA SER A 143 -15.78 -4.77 19.80
C SER A 143 -16.67 -5.81 19.15
N LEU A 144 -16.11 -6.80 18.44
CA LEU A 144 -16.87 -7.84 17.76
C LEU A 144 -17.45 -8.85 18.74
N THR A 145 -18.70 -9.20 18.52
CA THR A 145 -19.34 -10.32 19.22
C THR A 145 -18.81 -11.65 18.71
N HIS A 146 -18.97 -12.70 19.49
CA HIS A 146 -18.59 -14.07 19.08
C HIS A 146 -19.25 -14.47 17.74
N ARG A 147 -20.50 -14.08 17.54
CA ARG A 147 -21.27 -14.40 16.34
C ARG A 147 -20.81 -13.60 15.11
N GLU A 148 -20.31 -12.39 15.30
CA GLU A 148 -19.67 -11.59 14.24
C GLU A 148 -18.31 -12.20 13.85
N MET A 149 -17.51 -12.63 14.82
CA MET A 149 -16.22 -13.29 14.55
C MET A 149 -16.43 -14.64 13.84
N GLU A 150 -17.43 -15.42 14.23
CA GLU A 150 -17.81 -16.66 13.55
C GLU A 150 -18.17 -16.41 12.07
N LEU A 151 -19.01 -15.40 11.79
CA LEU A 151 -19.36 -15.02 10.42
C LEU A 151 -18.12 -14.62 9.60
N ILE A 152 -17.20 -13.83 10.16
CA ILE A 152 -15.96 -13.43 9.48
C ILE A 152 -15.13 -14.67 9.12
N THR A 153 -14.93 -15.57 10.08
CA THR A 153 -14.15 -16.81 9.88
C THR A 153 -14.76 -17.68 8.80
N LEU A 154 -16.08 -17.85 8.81
CA LEU A 154 -16.80 -18.62 7.79
C LEU A 154 -16.75 -17.93 6.41
N CYS A 155 -16.77 -16.60 6.33
CA CYS A 155 -16.57 -15.91 5.06
C CYS A 155 -15.20 -16.20 4.44
N ALA A 156 -14.16 -16.38 5.24
CA ALA A 156 -12.82 -16.68 4.76
C ALA A 156 -12.69 -18.10 4.18
N THR A 157 -13.60 -19.01 4.48
CA THR A 157 -13.62 -20.37 3.89
C THR A 157 -14.22 -20.41 2.47
N GLY A 158 -14.70 -19.27 1.94
CA GLY A 158 -15.26 -19.18 0.60
C GLY A 158 -16.71 -19.67 0.47
N LEU A 159 -17.43 -19.89 1.58
CA LEU A 159 -18.83 -20.28 1.58
C LEU A 159 -19.72 -19.18 1.02
N ASN A 160 -20.72 -19.58 0.21
CA ASN A 160 -21.74 -18.67 -0.28
C ASN A 160 -22.80 -18.36 0.80
N THR A 161 -23.65 -17.34 0.57
CA THR A 161 -24.65 -16.87 1.54
C THR A 161 -25.60 -17.99 2.04
N LYS A 162 -25.96 -18.96 1.19
CA LYS A 162 -26.84 -20.08 1.61
C LYS A 162 -26.09 -21.04 2.54
N GLN A 163 -24.86 -21.39 2.22
CA GLN A 163 -24.01 -22.25 3.03
C GLN A 163 -23.68 -21.58 4.38
N LEU A 164 -23.38 -20.27 4.39
CA LEU A 164 -23.20 -19.51 5.63
C LEU A 164 -24.45 -19.54 6.51
N ALA A 165 -25.64 -19.44 5.89
CA ALA A 165 -26.91 -19.50 6.61
C ALA A 165 -27.17 -20.89 7.26
N GLU A 166 -26.81 -21.95 6.55
CA GLU A 166 -26.89 -23.34 7.06
C GLU A 166 -25.92 -23.54 8.23
N GLU A 167 -24.64 -23.14 8.09
CA GLU A 167 -23.64 -23.31 9.15
C GLU A 167 -23.98 -22.51 10.42
N MET A 168 -24.47 -21.30 10.27
CA MET A 168 -24.83 -20.42 11.38
C MET A 168 -26.28 -20.68 11.92
N ASN A 169 -27.00 -21.58 11.29
CA ASN A 169 -28.40 -21.91 11.61
C ASN A 169 -29.34 -20.68 11.61
N VAL A 170 -29.28 -19.91 10.54
CA VAL A 170 -30.08 -18.70 10.30
C VAL A 170 -30.63 -18.68 8.87
N THR A 171 -31.41 -17.65 8.51
CA THR A 171 -31.87 -17.46 7.14
C THR A 171 -30.80 -16.76 6.28
N PRO A 172 -30.78 -16.96 4.94
CA PRO A 172 -29.91 -16.20 4.05
C PRO A 172 -30.07 -14.68 4.19
N HIS A 173 -31.29 -14.21 4.39
CA HIS A 173 -31.57 -12.79 4.64
C HIS A 173 -30.91 -12.28 5.93
N SER A 174 -30.87 -13.11 6.97
CA SER A 174 -30.16 -12.76 8.22
C SER A 174 -28.66 -12.62 7.99
N ILE A 175 -28.06 -13.47 7.16
CA ILE A 175 -26.63 -13.37 6.79
C ILE A 175 -26.34 -12.04 6.08
N GLU A 176 -27.17 -11.63 5.11
CA GLU A 176 -26.99 -10.35 4.41
C GLU A 176 -27.09 -9.16 5.36
N ASN A 177 -28.04 -9.17 6.28
CA ASN A 177 -28.17 -8.13 7.30
C ASN A 177 -26.95 -8.12 8.24
N MET A 178 -26.49 -9.28 8.68
CA MET A 178 -25.28 -9.38 9.52
C MET A 178 -24.05 -8.88 8.80
N LYS A 179 -23.85 -9.23 7.51
CA LYS A 179 -22.76 -8.71 6.69
C LYS A 179 -22.82 -7.19 6.56
N SER A 180 -24.00 -6.63 6.26
CA SER A 180 -24.17 -5.19 6.12
C SER A 180 -23.81 -4.42 7.41
N THR A 181 -24.30 -4.93 8.56
CA THR A 181 -23.97 -4.36 9.87
C THR A 181 -22.47 -4.47 10.17
N LEU A 182 -21.88 -5.62 9.87
CA LEU A 182 -20.47 -5.89 10.09
C LEU A 182 -19.58 -5.03 9.20
N PHE A 183 -19.94 -4.85 7.93
CA PHE A 183 -19.24 -3.95 7.01
C PHE A 183 -19.22 -2.51 7.54
N SER A 184 -20.36 -2.01 8.00
CA SER A 184 -20.44 -0.66 8.59
C SER A 184 -19.61 -0.54 9.88
N LYS A 185 -19.58 -1.58 10.70
CA LYS A 185 -18.87 -1.62 11.98
C LYS A 185 -17.35 -1.65 11.82
N ILE A 186 -16.87 -2.41 10.82
CA ILE A 186 -15.43 -2.55 10.51
C ILE A 186 -14.94 -1.45 9.57
N GLY A 187 -15.85 -0.79 8.83
CA GLY A 187 -15.49 0.24 7.84
C GLY A 187 -15.09 -0.34 6.48
N VAL A 188 -15.51 -1.56 6.14
CA VAL A 188 -15.22 -2.23 4.86
C VAL A 188 -16.44 -2.20 3.94
N LYS A 189 -16.20 -2.38 2.63
CA LYS A 189 -17.24 -2.28 1.59
C LYS A 189 -17.55 -3.61 0.89
N SER A 190 -16.76 -4.64 1.15
CA SER A 190 -16.88 -5.93 0.47
C SER A 190 -16.46 -7.10 1.36
N THR A 191 -16.89 -8.31 0.99
CA THR A 191 -16.47 -9.56 1.66
C THR A 191 -14.95 -9.76 1.53
N ASN A 192 -14.34 -9.37 0.41
CA ASN A 192 -12.89 -9.47 0.24
C ASN A 192 -12.14 -8.57 1.23
N GLU A 193 -12.59 -7.33 1.42
CA GLU A 193 -12.02 -6.43 2.43
C GLU A 193 -12.22 -6.95 3.85
N LEU A 194 -13.37 -7.58 4.13
CA LEU A 194 -13.64 -8.25 5.41
C LEU A 194 -12.66 -9.40 5.67
N ILE A 195 -12.36 -10.21 4.67
CA ILE A 195 -11.39 -11.30 4.76
C ILE A 195 -9.98 -10.75 5.00
N LEU A 196 -9.58 -9.67 4.29
CA LEU A 196 -8.31 -8.99 4.52
C LEU A 196 -8.20 -8.43 5.94
N PHE A 197 -9.27 -7.85 6.48
CA PHE A 197 -9.32 -7.45 7.89
C PHE A 197 -9.08 -8.66 8.82
N ALA A 198 -9.74 -9.80 8.56
CA ALA A 198 -9.58 -11.00 9.37
C ALA A 198 -8.14 -11.53 9.40
N PHE A 199 -7.42 -11.49 8.27
CA PHE A 199 -5.99 -11.80 8.20
C PHE A 199 -5.14 -10.80 9.01
N ARG A 200 -5.39 -9.49 8.88
CA ARG A 200 -4.63 -8.47 9.60
C ARG A 200 -4.74 -8.59 11.12
N VAL A 201 -5.91 -8.93 11.63
CA VAL A 201 -6.15 -9.10 13.08
C VAL A 201 -5.91 -10.52 13.60
N GLY A 202 -5.48 -11.46 12.73
CA GLY A 202 -5.15 -12.83 13.11
C GLY A 202 -6.36 -13.72 13.44
N LEU A 203 -7.55 -13.39 12.95
CA LEU A 203 -8.76 -14.23 13.08
C LEU A 203 -8.73 -15.45 12.15
N VAL A 204 -8.02 -15.36 11.04
CA VAL A 204 -7.81 -16.41 10.04
C VAL A 204 -6.35 -16.42 9.60
N ASN A 205 -5.87 -17.60 9.14
CA ASN A 205 -4.51 -17.84 8.68
C ASN A 205 -4.49 -18.18 7.19
#